data_bb6e1c652ef210b773a328ffa75c5ab2
#
_entry.id   bb6e1c652ef210b773a328ffa75c5ab2
#
_cell.length_a   1.000
_cell.length_b   1.000
_cell.length_c   1.000
_cell.angle_alpha   90.00
_cell.angle_beta   90.00
_cell.angle_gamma   90.00
#
_symmetry.space_group_name_H-M   'P 1'
#
loop_
_entity.id
_entity.type
_entity.pdbx_description
1 polymer ?
#
loop_
_entity_poly.entity_id
_entity_poly.type
_entity_poly.pdbx_seq_one_letter_code
_entity_poly.pdbx_strand_id
1 'polypeptide(L)'
;MQLAIVGVGKLGLSLLTGVVNKGVIAPHDIGILEANTERAQDIASRLGVRMLAKEELGQAGRILICVQPRMFSDIAPWLAQENVGYISTMAGVSAGTIGRRLGTRRVVRVMPNLAATIGRSQTAVTGPREAHDAGDIDFARQLFGAVGQVYELPEHLFNAFTGMSASGPAYVAVVAEALADGAVRMGLPRPLANELAARLLSSTGELLLERAHPGMLKDEVASPGGTTIAGLEELEAAGVRGGVMKAVIAATRRGTELGKDQED
;
A
#
# COMPACT_ATOMS: atom_id res chain seq x y z
N MET A 1 9.54 24.35 1.57
CA MET A 1 9.56 22.88 1.49
C MET A 1 8.18 22.37 1.08
N GLN A 2 8.09 21.46 0.09
CA GLN A 2 6.79 20.97 -0.39
C GLN A 2 6.24 19.82 0.48
N LEU A 3 7.12 18.93 0.95
CA LEU A 3 6.74 17.70 1.66
C LEU A 3 7.63 17.42 2.86
N ALA A 4 7.03 17.17 4.02
CA ALA A 4 7.67 16.52 5.16
C ALA A 4 7.17 15.08 5.30
N ILE A 5 8.05 14.12 5.55
CA ILE A 5 7.69 12.71 5.76
C ILE A 5 8.01 12.34 7.21
N VAL A 6 6.98 11.96 7.97
CA VAL A 6 7.10 11.51 9.36
C VAL A 6 7.05 9.98 9.41
N GLY A 7 8.18 9.38 9.75
CA GLY A 7 8.41 7.93 9.72
C GLY A 7 8.88 7.44 8.34
N VAL A 8 10.18 7.12 8.25
CA VAL A 8 10.79 6.60 7.01
C VAL A 8 11.08 5.10 7.14
N GLY A 9 10.06 4.33 7.55
CA GLY A 9 10.07 2.88 7.55
C GLY A 9 10.14 2.30 6.14
N LYS A 10 9.87 0.98 5.97
CA LYS A 10 9.93 0.32 4.65
C LYS A 10 9.07 1.05 3.60
N LEU A 11 7.83 1.38 3.95
CA LEU A 11 6.90 2.07 3.06
C LEU A 11 7.35 3.51 2.76
N GLY A 12 7.63 4.30 3.80
CA GLY A 12 8.07 5.69 3.65
C GLY A 12 9.34 5.81 2.82
N LEU A 13 10.31 4.91 3.03
CA LEU A 13 11.54 4.89 2.24
C LEU A 13 11.29 4.50 0.78
N SER A 14 10.42 3.51 0.52
CA SER A 14 10.07 3.12 -0.85
C SER A 14 9.42 4.27 -1.61
N LEU A 15 8.47 4.96 -0.97
CA LEU A 15 7.81 6.11 -1.56
C LEU A 15 8.81 7.25 -1.80
N LEU A 16 9.60 7.62 -0.79
CA LEU A 16 10.62 8.65 -0.90
C LEU A 16 11.58 8.37 -2.06
N THR A 17 12.09 7.14 -2.14
CA THR A 17 12.99 6.72 -3.23
C THR A 17 12.30 6.83 -4.60
N GLY A 18 11.06 6.38 -4.71
CA GLY A 18 10.28 6.48 -5.95
C GLY A 18 10.04 7.92 -6.39
N VAL A 19 9.70 8.80 -5.46
CA VAL A 19 9.45 10.23 -5.68
C VAL A 19 10.72 10.94 -6.16
N VAL A 20 11.85 10.70 -5.51
CA VAL A 20 13.14 11.29 -5.85
C VAL A 20 13.61 10.77 -7.21
N ASN A 21 13.60 9.45 -7.44
CA ASN A 21 14.09 8.85 -8.69
C ASN A 21 13.25 9.25 -9.91
N LYS A 22 11.96 9.50 -9.75
CA LYS A 22 11.08 9.98 -10.82
C LYS A 22 11.04 11.51 -10.96
N GLY A 23 11.75 12.23 -10.09
CA GLY A 23 11.78 13.69 -10.11
C GLY A 23 10.43 14.35 -9.83
N VAL A 24 9.55 13.69 -9.07
CA VAL A 24 8.22 14.22 -8.74
C VAL A 24 8.33 15.45 -7.83
N ILE A 25 9.25 15.42 -6.89
CA ILE A 25 9.62 16.55 -6.02
C ILE A 25 11.15 16.60 -5.96
N ALA A 26 11.69 17.82 -6.04
CA ALA A 26 13.14 18.00 -5.91
C ALA A 26 13.61 17.60 -4.50
N PRO A 27 14.73 16.88 -4.33
CA PRO A 27 15.16 16.39 -3.01
C PRO A 27 15.27 17.47 -1.95
N HIS A 28 15.74 18.68 -2.29
CA HIS A 28 15.86 19.79 -1.35
C HIS A 28 14.51 20.35 -0.85
N ASP A 29 13.41 20.02 -1.54
CA ASP A 29 12.04 20.35 -1.16
C ASP A 29 11.36 19.26 -0.31
N ILE A 30 12.08 18.18 0.00
CA ILE A 30 11.62 17.09 0.86
C ILE A 30 12.40 17.12 2.17
N GLY A 31 11.66 17.03 3.28
CA GLY A 31 12.22 16.82 4.60
C GLY A 31 11.76 15.50 5.22
N ILE A 32 12.59 14.88 6.04
CA ILE A 32 12.26 13.63 6.74
C ILE A 32 12.41 13.80 8.25
N LEU A 33 11.47 13.25 9.00
CA LEU A 33 11.54 13.10 10.46
C LEU A 33 11.45 11.60 10.79
N GLU A 34 12.57 11.05 11.26
CA GLU A 34 12.73 9.64 11.63
C GLU A 34 13.31 9.53 13.04
N ALA A 35 12.76 8.66 13.87
CA ALA A 35 13.18 8.49 15.27
C ALA A 35 14.62 7.96 15.41
N ASN A 36 15.05 7.11 14.49
CA ASN A 36 16.43 6.62 14.44
C ASN A 36 17.31 7.61 13.65
N THR A 37 18.13 8.37 14.37
CA THR A 37 18.96 9.45 13.81
C THR A 37 20.00 8.94 12.81
N GLU A 38 20.65 7.78 13.06
CA GLU A 38 21.63 7.20 12.14
C GLU A 38 20.99 6.84 10.81
N ARG A 39 19.82 6.22 10.88
CA ARG A 39 19.03 5.88 9.70
C ARG A 39 18.55 7.12 8.95
N ALA A 40 18.11 8.16 9.66
CA ALA A 40 17.72 9.43 9.06
C ALA A 40 18.88 10.04 8.29
N GLN A 41 20.08 10.02 8.87
CA GLN A 41 21.29 10.58 8.28
C GLN A 41 21.74 9.82 7.02
N ASP A 42 21.70 8.47 7.06
CA ASP A 42 21.98 7.62 5.89
C ASP A 42 21.01 7.95 4.74
N ILE A 43 19.71 7.97 5.02
CA ILE A 43 18.68 8.26 4.02
C ILE A 43 18.85 9.67 3.44
N ALA A 44 19.05 10.67 4.30
CA ALA A 44 19.19 12.06 3.90
C ALA A 44 20.42 12.26 2.99
N SER A 45 21.56 11.67 3.37
CA SER A 45 22.80 11.75 2.57
C SER A 45 22.67 11.06 1.22
N ARG A 46 22.03 9.88 1.18
CA ARG A 46 21.87 9.08 -0.03
C ARG A 46 20.88 9.68 -1.03
N LEU A 47 19.80 10.27 -0.55
CA LEU A 47 18.73 10.80 -1.40
C LEU A 47 18.76 12.32 -1.57
N GLY A 48 19.67 13.03 -0.88
CA GLY A 48 19.80 14.48 -0.96
C GLY A 48 18.64 15.26 -0.31
N VAL A 49 17.90 14.62 0.62
CA VAL A 49 16.78 15.25 1.34
C VAL A 49 17.21 15.82 2.68
N ARG A 50 16.38 16.70 3.27
CA ARG A 50 16.69 17.34 4.55
C ARG A 50 16.26 16.46 5.72
N MET A 51 17.07 16.43 6.78
CA MET A 51 16.60 15.98 8.10
C MET A 51 15.85 17.14 8.77
N LEU A 52 14.74 16.86 9.45
CA LEU A 52 13.91 17.85 10.14
C LEU A 52 13.89 17.61 11.65
N ALA A 53 13.86 18.69 12.39
CA ALA A 53 13.36 18.71 13.76
C ALA A 53 11.82 18.85 13.76
N LYS A 54 11.17 18.53 14.88
CA LYS A 54 9.70 18.62 14.99
C LYS A 54 9.18 20.03 14.74
N GLU A 55 9.92 21.01 15.19
CA GLU A 55 9.63 22.44 15.11
C GLU A 55 9.65 22.98 13.67
N GLU A 56 10.27 22.25 12.76
CA GLU A 56 10.36 22.62 11.34
C GLU A 56 9.19 22.10 10.49
N LEU A 57 8.33 21.23 11.05
CA LEU A 57 7.22 20.61 10.30
C LEU A 57 6.25 21.63 9.71
N GLY A 58 6.01 22.75 10.41
CA GLY A 58 5.15 23.83 9.93
C GLY A 58 5.68 24.57 8.68
N GLN A 59 6.93 24.33 8.28
CA GLN A 59 7.51 24.89 7.05
C GLN A 59 7.12 24.07 5.79
N ALA A 60 6.48 22.92 5.97
CA ALA A 60 6.05 22.08 4.85
C ALA A 60 4.66 22.47 4.36
N GLY A 61 4.45 22.45 3.06
CA GLY A 61 3.12 22.59 2.50
C GLY A 61 2.22 21.38 2.83
N ARG A 62 2.83 20.18 2.95
CA ARG A 62 2.15 18.94 3.32
C ARG A 62 3.02 18.03 4.17
N ILE A 63 2.36 17.28 5.08
CA ILE A 63 3.01 16.28 5.93
C ILE A 63 2.44 14.90 5.58
N LEU A 64 3.34 13.97 5.20
CA LEU A 64 3.02 12.57 5.00
C LEU A 64 3.30 11.79 6.28
N ILE A 65 2.27 11.13 6.82
CA ILE A 65 2.31 10.34 8.05
C ILE A 65 2.49 8.86 7.66
N CYS A 66 3.70 8.32 7.87
CA CYS A 66 4.05 6.92 7.58
C CYS A 66 4.41 6.13 8.83
N VAL A 67 3.78 6.43 9.95
CA VAL A 67 3.95 5.70 11.22
C VAL A 67 2.88 4.62 11.40
N GLN A 68 3.09 3.72 12.36
CA GLN A 68 2.06 2.75 12.74
C GLN A 68 0.90 3.45 13.47
N PRO A 69 -0.36 3.01 13.27
CA PRO A 69 -1.54 3.64 13.89
C PRO A 69 -1.43 3.83 15.40
N ARG A 70 -0.86 2.84 16.12
CA ARG A 70 -0.65 2.89 17.58
C ARG A 70 0.23 4.05 18.06
N MET A 71 1.07 4.59 17.19
CA MET A 71 1.94 5.74 17.52
C MET A 71 1.24 7.08 17.34
N PHE A 72 0.08 7.10 16.70
CA PHE A 72 -0.55 8.35 16.30
C PHE A 72 -0.95 9.22 17.49
N SER A 73 -1.47 8.62 18.57
CA SER A 73 -1.85 9.35 19.78
C SER A 73 -0.66 10.10 20.42
N ASP A 74 0.53 9.51 20.38
CA ASP A 74 1.74 10.09 20.97
C ASP A 74 2.33 11.22 20.12
N ILE A 75 2.13 11.15 18.80
CA ILE A 75 2.71 12.15 17.88
C ILE A 75 1.75 13.27 17.51
N ALA A 76 0.45 13.06 17.59
CA ALA A 76 -0.55 14.04 17.18
C ALA A 76 -0.40 15.42 17.86
N PRO A 77 -0.05 15.53 19.17
CA PRO A 77 0.09 16.83 19.83
C PRO A 77 1.15 17.75 19.22
N TRP A 78 2.28 17.19 18.77
CA TRP A 78 3.34 17.99 18.14
C TRP A 78 3.30 17.94 16.59
N LEU A 79 2.49 17.06 16.03
CA LEU A 79 2.31 16.93 14.59
C LEU A 79 1.33 18.00 14.05
N ALA A 80 0.40 18.47 14.88
CA ALA A 80 -0.58 19.49 14.49
C ALA A 80 0.13 20.82 14.15
N GLN A 81 -0.03 21.26 12.90
CA GLN A 81 0.54 22.49 12.36
C GLN A 81 -0.55 23.29 11.65
N GLU A 82 -0.46 24.62 11.70
CA GLU A 82 -1.37 25.49 10.97
C GLU A 82 -1.06 25.50 9.48
N ASN A 83 -2.10 25.60 8.66
CA ASN A 83 -2.01 25.74 7.19
C ASN A 83 -1.33 24.60 6.41
N VAL A 84 -1.14 23.44 7.04
CA VAL A 84 -0.53 22.27 6.44
C VAL A 84 -1.59 21.25 6.00
N GLY A 85 -1.42 20.62 4.83
CA GLY A 85 -2.19 19.46 4.41
C GLY A 85 -1.56 18.16 4.93
N TYR A 86 -2.39 17.19 5.31
CA TYR A 86 -1.90 15.91 5.83
C TYR A 86 -2.25 14.78 4.87
N ILE A 87 -1.30 13.87 4.67
CA ILE A 87 -1.49 12.63 3.92
C ILE A 87 -1.14 11.48 4.86
N SER A 88 -2.04 10.51 5.04
CA SER A 88 -1.86 9.44 6.02
C SER A 88 -1.94 8.06 5.37
N THR A 89 -0.94 7.21 5.66
CA THR A 89 -0.91 5.80 5.26
C THR A 89 -1.38 4.85 6.37
N MET A 90 -1.90 5.38 7.48
CA MET A 90 -2.27 4.58 8.64
C MET A 90 -3.50 3.70 8.36
N ALA A 91 -3.33 2.39 8.53
CA ALA A 91 -4.43 1.44 8.40
C ALA A 91 -5.45 1.62 9.54
N GLY A 92 -6.74 1.56 9.20
CA GLY A 92 -7.83 1.66 10.17
C GLY A 92 -8.16 3.07 10.66
N VAL A 93 -7.29 4.06 10.50
CA VAL A 93 -7.53 5.44 10.99
C VAL A 93 -8.21 6.27 9.90
N SER A 94 -9.41 6.78 10.18
CA SER A 94 -10.18 7.58 9.22
C SER A 94 -9.61 9.00 9.04
N ALA A 95 -9.88 9.62 7.89
CA ALA A 95 -9.55 11.02 7.64
C ALA A 95 -10.21 11.94 8.68
N GLY A 96 -11.44 11.62 9.10
CA GLY A 96 -12.17 12.34 10.14
C GLY A 96 -11.48 12.25 11.51
N THR A 97 -11.02 11.07 11.92
CA THR A 97 -10.29 10.88 13.19
C THR A 97 -8.96 11.65 13.19
N ILE A 98 -8.20 11.57 12.10
CA ILE A 98 -6.96 12.33 11.95
C ILE A 98 -7.24 13.83 12.02
N GLY A 99 -8.25 14.29 11.27
CA GLY A 99 -8.62 15.70 11.22
C GLY A 99 -9.06 16.27 12.57
N ARG A 100 -9.84 15.53 13.35
CA ARG A 100 -10.21 15.94 14.72
C ARG A 100 -8.98 16.11 15.61
N ARG A 101 -8.03 15.18 15.58
CA ARG A 101 -6.82 15.20 16.41
C ARG A 101 -5.81 16.27 15.98
N LEU A 102 -5.77 16.63 14.70
CA LEU A 102 -4.86 17.64 14.17
C LEU A 102 -5.50 19.02 13.97
N GLY A 103 -6.81 19.17 14.30
CA GLY A 103 -7.52 20.46 14.18
C GLY A 103 -7.72 20.95 12.74
N THR A 104 -7.77 20.03 11.75
CA THR A 104 -7.87 20.40 10.35
C THR A 104 -8.78 19.44 9.56
N ARG A 105 -9.33 19.93 8.44
CA ARG A 105 -10.05 19.11 7.47
C ARG A 105 -9.23 18.80 6.21
N ARG A 106 -8.02 19.31 6.11
CA ARG A 106 -7.09 19.04 5.01
C ARG A 106 -6.34 17.73 5.23
N VAL A 107 -7.08 16.62 5.21
CA VAL A 107 -6.53 15.27 5.46
C VAL A 107 -6.86 14.37 4.28
N VAL A 108 -5.82 13.86 3.63
CA VAL A 108 -5.89 12.81 2.61
C VAL A 108 -5.53 11.48 3.25
N ARG A 109 -6.41 10.51 3.13
CA ARG A 109 -6.10 9.13 3.50
C ARG A 109 -5.63 8.38 2.27
N VAL A 110 -4.54 7.62 2.40
CA VAL A 110 -4.00 6.77 1.35
C VAL A 110 -3.72 5.37 1.88
N MET A 111 -3.87 4.37 1.02
CA MET A 111 -3.58 2.98 1.35
C MET A 111 -2.78 2.34 0.23
N PRO A 112 -1.45 2.43 0.26
CA PRO A 112 -0.56 1.70 -0.65
C PRO A 112 -0.37 0.24 -0.20
N ASN A 113 0.31 -0.55 -1.03
CA ASN A 113 0.75 -1.89 -0.68
C ASN A 113 2.27 -2.07 -0.81
N LEU A 114 2.77 -3.25 -0.42
CA LEU A 114 4.21 -3.55 -0.40
C LEU A 114 4.87 -3.46 -1.78
N ALA A 115 4.11 -3.63 -2.87
CA ALA A 115 4.65 -3.52 -4.23
C ALA A 115 5.13 -2.10 -4.59
N ALA A 116 4.91 -1.11 -3.72
CA ALA A 116 5.55 0.21 -3.80
C ALA A 116 7.09 0.11 -3.86
N THR A 117 7.68 -0.90 -3.23
CA THR A 117 9.13 -1.15 -3.24
C THR A 117 9.70 -1.42 -4.63
N ILE A 118 8.86 -1.86 -5.55
CA ILE A 118 9.21 -2.16 -6.96
C ILE A 118 8.44 -1.27 -7.96
N GLY A 119 7.79 -0.19 -7.49
CA GLY A 119 7.06 0.73 -8.34
C GLY A 119 5.75 0.17 -8.92
N ARG A 120 5.17 -0.86 -8.32
CA ARG A 120 3.96 -1.58 -8.77
C ARG A 120 2.83 -1.55 -7.73
N SER A 121 2.80 -0.55 -6.84
CA SER A 121 1.74 -0.40 -5.84
C SER A 121 0.37 -0.20 -6.48
N GLN A 122 -0.66 -0.73 -5.84
CA GLN A 122 -2.01 -0.22 -5.97
C GLN A 122 -2.28 0.62 -4.72
N THR A 123 -2.66 1.88 -4.91
CA THR A 123 -2.88 2.82 -3.81
C THR A 123 -4.28 3.39 -3.87
N ALA A 124 -5.09 3.21 -2.83
CA ALA A 124 -6.33 3.95 -2.69
C ALA A 124 -6.06 5.35 -2.13
N VAL A 125 -6.83 6.35 -2.58
CA VAL A 125 -6.80 7.72 -2.06
C VAL A 125 -8.21 8.23 -1.80
N THR A 126 -8.40 8.97 -0.69
CA THR A 126 -9.63 9.68 -0.37
C THR A 126 -9.36 10.88 0.53
N GLY A 127 -10.29 11.81 0.58
CA GLY A 127 -10.26 12.95 1.50
C GLY A 127 -11.56 13.75 1.44
N PRO A 128 -11.82 14.61 2.42
CA PRO A 128 -12.96 15.51 2.41
C PRO A 128 -12.80 16.61 1.35
N ARG A 129 -13.87 17.36 1.11
CA ARG A 129 -13.92 18.43 0.11
C ARG A 129 -12.80 19.45 0.31
N GLU A 130 -12.48 19.80 1.53
CA GLU A 130 -11.42 20.76 1.86
C GLU A 130 -10.03 20.30 1.39
N ALA A 131 -9.77 18.99 1.41
CA ALA A 131 -8.54 18.43 0.86
C ALA A 131 -8.52 18.46 -0.68
N HIS A 132 -9.68 18.32 -1.33
CA HIS A 132 -9.81 18.52 -2.79
C HIS A 132 -9.59 19.98 -3.17
N ASP A 133 -10.31 20.91 -2.52
CA ASP A 133 -10.24 22.34 -2.81
C ASP A 133 -8.82 22.92 -2.59
N ALA A 134 -8.04 22.33 -1.68
CA ALA A 134 -6.64 22.68 -1.41
C ALA A 134 -5.62 22.00 -2.34
N GLY A 135 -6.06 21.11 -3.25
CA GLY A 135 -5.18 20.34 -4.15
C GLY A 135 -4.37 19.25 -3.45
N ASP A 136 -4.76 18.86 -2.22
CA ASP A 136 -4.02 17.85 -1.46
C ASP A 136 -4.26 16.43 -2.01
N ILE A 137 -5.44 16.16 -2.58
CA ILE A 137 -5.75 14.91 -3.27
C ILE A 137 -4.88 14.74 -4.52
N ASP A 138 -4.80 15.78 -5.36
CA ASP A 138 -4.01 15.73 -6.59
C ASP A 138 -2.51 15.57 -6.29
N PHE A 139 -2.05 16.25 -5.24
CA PHE A 139 -0.68 16.07 -4.76
C PHE A 139 -0.43 14.63 -4.29
N ALA A 140 -1.34 14.04 -3.53
CA ALA A 140 -1.23 12.64 -3.10
C ALA A 140 -1.25 11.68 -4.30
N ARG A 141 -2.09 11.92 -5.30
CA ARG A 141 -2.12 11.14 -6.55
C ARG A 141 -0.79 11.20 -7.29
N GLN A 142 -0.20 12.38 -7.42
CA GLN A 142 1.11 12.56 -8.05
C GLN A 142 2.21 11.85 -7.24
N LEU A 143 2.20 12.00 -5.92
CA LEU A 143 3.17 11.40 -5.01
C LEU A 143 3.15 9.87 -5.09
N PHE A 144 1.98 9.25 -4.96
CA PHE A 144 1.82 7.80 -4.99
C PHE A 144 1.87 7.22 -6.41
N GLY A 145 1.56 8.01 -7.43
CA GLY A 145 1.80 7.69 -8.83
C GLY A 145 3.27 7.42 -9.17
N ALA A 146 4.20 7.94 -8.34
CA ALA A 146 5.62 7.59 -8.44
C ALA A 146 5.92 6.11 -8.18
N VAL A 147 5.08 5.42 -7.42
CA VAL A 147 5.31 4.03 -6.99
C VAL A 147 4.23 3.04 -7.44
N GLY A 148 3.32 3.46 -8.33
CA GLY A 148 2.30 2.55 -8.88
C GLY A 148 1.05 3.24 -9.39
N GLN A 149 -0.06 2.52 -9.40
CA GLN A 149 -1.38 3.02 -9.80
C GLN A 149 -2.14 3.60 -8.60
N VAL A 150 -2.91 4.67 -8.82
CA VAL A 150 -3.70 5.34 -7.78
C VAL A 150 -5.17 5.33 -8.14
N TYR A 151 -6.01 4.93 -7.19
CA TYR A 151 -7.45 4.81 -7.32
C TYR A 151 -8.13 5.71 -6.28
N GLU A 152 -8.94 6.65 -6.72
CA GLU A 152 -9.77 7.44 -5.81
C GLU A 152 -11.02 6.65 -5.47
N LEU A 153 -11.25 6.43 -4.17
CA LEU A 153 -12.34 5.62 -3.65
C LEU A 153 -13.04 6.33 -2.49
N PRO A 154 -14.35 6.16 -2.34
CA PRO A 154 -15.05 6.59 -1.13
C PRO A 154 -14.45 5.94 0.13
N GLU A 155 -14.37 6.67 1.23
CA GLU A 155 -13.70 6.20 2.45
C GLU A 155 -14.28 4.88 3.00
N HIS A 156 -15.59 4.65 2.85
CA HIS A 156 -16.23 3.42 3.32
C HIS A 156 -15.72 2.14 2.60
N LEU A 157 -15.08 2.26 1.44
CA LEU A 157 -14.46 1.15 0.70
C LEU A 157 -13.00 0.89 1.09
N PHE A 158 -12.38 1.76 1.89
CA PHE A 158 -10.95 1.63 2.23
C PHE A 158 -10.59 0.35 2.96
N ASN A 159 -11.46 -0.15 3.84
CA ASN A 159 -11.18 -1.41 4.54
C ASN A 159 -11.28 -2.61 3.60
N ALA A 160 -12.21 -2.60 2.63
CA ALA A 160 -12.29 -3.63 1.59
C ALA A 160 -11.06 -3.58 0.66
N PHE A 161 -10.64 -2.38 0.25
CA PHE A 161 -9.41 -2.19 -0.52
C PHE A 161 -8.18 -2.68 0.26
N THR A 162 -8.08 -2.37 1.55
CA THR A 162 -7.00 -2.83 2.42
C THR A 162 -6.97 -4.35 2.49
N GLY A 163 -8.12 -5.00 2.71
CA GLY A 163 -8.25 -6.46 2.78
C GLY A 163 -7.86 -7.15 1.47
N MET A 164 -8.15 -6.53 0.32
CA MET A 164 -7.80 -7.07 -0.99
C MET A 164 -6.37 -6.71 -1.41
N SER A 165 -6.03 -5.41 -1.45
CA SER A 165 -4.80 -4.93 -2.09
C SER A 165 -3.62 -4.81 -1.13
N ALA A 166 -3.81 -4.27 0.08
CA ALA A 166 -2.71 -4.12 1.02
C ALA A 166 -2.30 -5.47 1.65
N SER A 167 -3.27 -6.34 1.95
CA SER A 167 -3.04 -7.69 2.48
C SER A 167 -2.80 -8.74 1.38
N GLY A 168 -3.29 -8.49 0.17
CA GLY A 168 -3.26 -9.41 -0.97
C GLY A 168 -1.90 -10.02 -1.31
N PRO A 169 -0.78 -9.26 -1.28
CA PRO A 169 0.54 -9.82 -1.54
C PRO A 169 0.88 -11.04 -0.65
N ALA A 170 0.40 -11.07 0.60
CA ALA A 170 0.59 -12.22 1.48
C ALA A 170 -0.22 -13.45 1.02
N TYR A 171 -1.46 -13.26 0.55
CA TYR A 171 -2.28 -14.35 0.03
C TYR A 171 -1.68 -14.94 -1.24
N VAL A 172 -1.22 -14.07 -2.14
CA VAL A 172 -0.56 -14.47 -3.40
C VAL A 172 0.75 -15.20 -3.11
N ALA A 173 1.50 -14.80 -2.07
CA ALA A 173 2.72 -15.51 -1.66
C ALA A 173 2.41 -16.95 -1.17
N VAL A 174 1.31 -17.16 -0.42
CA VAL A 174 0.86 -18.51 -0.02
C VAL A 174 0.49 -19.35 -1.24
N VAL A 175 -0.17 -18.79 -2.23
CA VAL A 175 -0.48 -19.50 -3.49
C VAL A 175 0.81 -19.85 -4.24
N ALA A 176 1.78 -18.94 -4.32
CA ALA A 176 3.08 -19.20 -4.95
C ALA A 176 3.81 -20.35 -4.28
N GLU A 177 3.85 -20.35 -2.95
CA GLU A 177 4.48 -21.41 -2.16
C GLU A 177 3.80 -22.77 -2.40
N ALA A 178 2.47 -22.82 -2.38
CA ALA A 178 1.70 -24.06 -2.63
C ALA A 178 1.95 -24.61 -4.05
N LEU A 179 2.02 -23.75 -5.07
CA LEU A 179 2.36 -24.16 -6.44
C LEU A 179 3.77 -24.74 -6.51
N ALA A 180 4.74 -24.08 -5.87
CA ALA A 180 6.12 -24.57 -5.83
C ALA A 180 6.24 -25.90 -5.08
N ASP A 181 5.53 -26.07 -3.96
CA ASP A 181 5.51 -27.32 -3.18
C ASP A 181 4.91 -28.48 -3.96
N GLY A 182 3.81 -28.25 -4.67
CA GLY A 182 3.21 -29.23 -5.56
C GLY A 182 4.18 -29.66 -6.67
N ALA A 183 4.88 -28.71 -7.28
CA ALA A 183 5.87 -28.98 -8.32
C ALA A 183 7.07 -29.80 -7.78
N VAL A 184 7.56 -29.47 -6.58
CA VAL A 184 8.64 -30.22 -5.92
C VAL A 184 8.21 -31.64 -5.58
N ARG A 185 6.98 -31.84 -5.10
CA ARG A 185 6.40 -33.18 -4.87
C ARG A 185 6.39 -34.03 -6.14
N MET A 186 6.26 -33.39 -7.30
CA MET A 186 6.28 -34.07 -8.61
C MET A 186 7.68 -34.12 -9.23
N GLY A 187 8.73 -33.78 -8.50
CA GLY A 187 10.12 -34.00 -8.89
C GLY A 187 10.86 -32.77 -9.43
N LEU A 188 10.26 -31.58 -9.48
CA LEU A 188 11.00 -30.38 -9.87
C LEU A 188 11.99 -29.95 -8.75
N PRO A 189 13.21 -29.50 -9.12
CA PRO A 189 14.12 -28.93 -8.14
C PRO A 189 13.54 -27.68 -7.46
N ARG A 190 13.68 -27.55 -6.14
CA ARG A 190 13.12 -26.43 -5.35
C ARG A 190 13.42 -25.04 -5.92
N PRO A 191 14.68 -24.70 -6.30
CA PRO A 191 14.98 -23.37 -6.83
C PRO A 191 14.17 -23.06 -8.11
N LEU A 192 14.07 -24.05 -9.01
CA LEU A 192 13.32 -23.90 -10.25
C LEU A 192 11.80 -23.79 -9.99
N ALA A 193 11.26 -24.60 -9.07
CA ALA A 193 9.84 -24.52 -8.69
C ALA A 193 9.45 -23.14 -8.14
N ASN A 194 10.28 -22.56 -7.28
CA ASN A 194 10.06 -21.21 -6.74
C ASN A 194 10.10 -20.13 -7.82
N GLU A 195 11.07 -20.21 -8.74
CA GLU A 195 11.17 -19.26 -9.85
C GLU A 195 9.95 -19.35 -10.78
N LEU A 196 9.55 -20.58 -11.16
CA LEU A 196 8.42 -20.80 -12.03
C LEU A 196 7.09 -20.32 -11.39
N ALA A 197 6.87 -20.56 -10.10
CA ALA A 197 5.68 -20.07 -9.40
C ALA A 197 5.59 -18.54 -9.42
N ALA A 198 6.69 -17.85 -9.14
CA ALA A 198 6.74 -16.38 -9.16
C ALA A 198 6.48 -15.83 -10.57
N ARG A 199 7.12 -16.39 -11.61
CA ARG A 199 6.92 -15.98 -13.01
C ARG A 199 5.49 -16.26 -13.49
N LEU A 200 4.93 -17.41 -13.12
CA LEU A 200 3.55 -17.77 -13.46
C LEU A 200 2.55 -16.77 -12.92
N LEU A 201 2.67 -16.38 -11.64
CA LEU A 201 1.78 -15.38 -11.05
C LEU A 201 1.93 -14.02 -11.71
N SER A 202 3.16 -13.58 -12.01
CA SER A 202 3.40 -12.32 -12.71
C SER A 202 2.77 -12.30 -14.11
N SER A 203 3.06 -13.31 -14.94
CA SER A 203 2.55 -13.39 -16.31
C SER A 203 1.03 -13.56 -16.36
N THR A 204 0.45 -14.34 -15.44
CA THR A 204 -1.01 -14.49 -15.34
C THR A 204 -1.67 -13.17 -14.94
N GLY A 205 -1.06 -12.39 -14.04
CA GLY A 205 -1.52 -11.06 -13.69
C GLY A 205 -1.54 -10.10 -14.88
N GLU A 206 -0.51 -10.12 -15.71
CA GLU A 206 -0.44 -9.32 -16.94
C GLU A 206 -1.52 -9.75 -17.94
N LEU A 207 -1.71 -11.06 -18.15
CA LEU A 207 -2.81 -11.57 -18.99
C LEU A 207 -4.20 -11.13 -18.50
N LEU A 208 -4.43 -11.14 -17.19
CA LEU A 208 -5.70 -10.70 -16.62
C LEU A 208 -5.93 -9.19 -16.80
N LEU A 209 -4.90 -8.37 -16.80
CA LEU A 209 -5.02 -6.94 -17.11
C LEU A 209 -5.41 -6.70 -18.57
N GLU A 210 -4.95 -7.53 -19.50
CA GLU A 210 -5.32 -7.46 -20.91
C GLU A 210 -6.70 -8.02 -21.20
N ARG A 211 -7.08 -9.13 -20.55
CA ARG A 211 -8.28 -9.92 -20.89
C ARG A 211 -9.50 -9.62 -20.02
N ALA A 212 -9.31 -8.89 -18.92
CA ALA A 212 -10.33 -8.37 -18.00
C ALA A 212 -11.25 -9.39 -17.31
N HIS A 213 -11.34 -10.66 -17.70
CA HIS A 213 -12.26 -11.64 -17.10
C HIS A 213 -11.56 -12.95 -16.71
N PRO A 214 -11.35 -13.21 -15.39
CA PRO A 214 -10.62 -14.40 -14.92
C PRO A 214 -11.21 -15.72 -15.36
N GLY A 215 -12.55 -15.84 -15.44
CA GLY A 215 -13.24 -17.05 -15.90
C GLY A 215 -12.92 -17.38 -17.34
N MET A 216 -12.88 -16.38 -18.22
CA MET A 216 -12.53 -16.59 -19.64
C MET A 216 -11.09 -17.08 -19.79
N LEU A 217 -10.14 -16.47 -19.07
CA LEU A 217 -8.74 -16.93 -19.10
C LEU A 217 -8.62 -18.37 -18.59
N LYS A 218 -9.33 -18.73 -17.51
CA LYS A 218 -9.38 -20.10 -16.97
C LYS A 218 -9.90 -21.09 -18.04
N ASP A 219 -10.99 -20.75 -18.73
CA ASP A 219 -11.60 -21.60 -19.75
C ASP A 219 -10.71 -21.76 -20.98
N GLU A 220 -10.00 -20.70 -21.39
CA GLU A 220 -9.05 -20.72 -22.51
C GLU A 220 -7.86 -21.66 -22.27
N VAL A 221 -7.40 -21.79 -21.03
CA VAL A 221 -6.28 -22.66 -20.66
C VAL A 221 -6.75 -24.12 -20.44
N ALA A 222 -8.05 -24.33 -20.17
CA ALA A 222 -8.60 -25.63 -19.81
C ALA A 222 -9.11 -26.41 -21.06
N SER A 223 -8.27 -27.30 -21.59
CA SER A 223 -8.68 -28.20 -22.69
C SER A 223 -9.52 -29.40 -22.19
N PRO A 224 -10.45 -29.93 -23.00
CA PRO A 224 -11.26 -31.12 -22.64
C PRO A 224 -10.38 -32.30 -22.29
N GLY A 225 -10.59 -32.90 -21.10
CA GLY A 225 -9.83 -34.06 -20.62
C GLY A 225 -8.34 -33.78 -20.34
N GLY A 226 -7.90 -32.50 -20.37
CA GLY A 226 -6.50 -32.14 -20.21
C GLY A 226 -6.05 -32.06 -18.73
N THR A 227 -4.77 -31.78 -18.53
CA THR A 227 -4.16 -31.67 -17.20
C THR A 227 -4.71 -30.49 -16.40
N THR A 228 -5.06 -29.39 -17.08
CA THR A 228 -5.59 -28.19 -16.44
C THR A 228 -6.93 -28.42 -15.78
N ILE A 229 -7.89 -29.09 -16.50
CA ILE A 229 -9.22 -29.35 -15.93
C ILE A 229 -9.15 -30.31 -14.76
N ALA A 230 -8.26 -31.34 -14.80
CA ALA A 230 -8.04 -32.21 -13.66
C ALA A 230 -7.49 -31.48 -12.43
N GLY A 231 -6.54 -30.55 -12.62
CA GLY A 231 -6.03 -29.70 -11.53
C GLY A 231 -7.08 -28.74 -10.97
N LEU A 232 -7.95 -28.18 -11.84
CA LEU A 232 -9.06 -27.32 -11.41
C LEU A 232 -10.09 -28.06 -10.56
N GLU A 233 -10.40 -29.31 -10.89
CA GLU A 233 -11.29 -30.17 -10.11
C GLU A 233 -10.81 -30.30 -8.65
N GLU A 234 -9.51 -30.54 -8.44
CA GLU A 234 -8.93 -30.65 -7.10
C GLU A 234 -8.97 -29.30 -6.34
N LEU A 235 -8.73 -28.18 -7.03
CA LEU A 235 -8.82 -26.84 -6.41
C LEU A 235 -10.25 -26.50 -5.96
N GLU A 236 -11.25 -26.84 -6.76
CA GLU A 236 -12.66 -26.64 -6.40
C GLU A 236 -13.09 -27.58 -5.26
N ALA A 237 -12.70 -28.87 -5.30
CA ALA A 237 -12.95 -29.82 -4.24
C ALA A 237 -12.31 -29.40 -2.90
N ALA A 238 -11.12 -28.82 -2.93
CA ALA A 238 -10.44 -28.26 -1.75
C ALA A 238 -11.04 -26.94 -1.26
N GLY A 239 -11.99 -26.33 -1.96
CA GLY A 239 -12.65 -25.08 -1.56
C GLY A 239 -11.74 -23.85 -1.61
N VAL A 240 -10.72 -23.84 -2.46
CA VAL A 240 -9.73 -22.74 -2.55
C VAL A 240 -10.41 -21.39 -2.80
N ARG A 241 -11.41 -21.35 -3.70
CA ARG A 241 -12.19 -20.14 -4.00
C ARG A 241 -12.83 -19.53 -2.75
N GLY A 242 -13.50 -20.36 -1.96
CA GLY A 242 -14.12 -19.95 -0.68
C GLY A 242 -13.08 -19.49 0.37
N GLY A 243 -11.92 -20.16 0.40
CA GLY A 243 -10.80 -19.78 1.28
C GLY A 243 -10.27 -18.38 0.99
N VAL A 244 -10.01 -18.07 -0.29
CA VAL A 244 -9.52 -16.73 -0.70
C VAL A 244 -10.56 -15.64 -0.40
N MET A 245 -11.84 -15.88 -0.70
CA MET A 245 -12.92 -14.93 -0.35
C MET A 245 -12.98 -14.65 1.15
N LYS A 246 -12.90 -15.70 1.98
CA LYS A 246 -12.91 -15.56 3.46
C LYS A 246 -11.69 -14.77 3.96
N ALA A 247 -10.51 -14.93 3.36
CA ALA A 247 -9.32 -14.17 3.73
C ALA A 247 -9.51 -12.67 3.53
N VAL A 248 -10.04 -12.24 2.37
CA VAL A 248 -10.33 -10.84 2.08
C VAL A 248 -11.38 -10.29 3.06
N ILE A 249 -12.46 -11.04 3.32
CA ILE A 249 -13.53 -10.64 4.25
C ILE A 249 -12.98 -10.47 5.68
N ALA A 250 -12.18 -11.43 6.15
CA ALA A 250 -11.58 -11.39 7.49
C ALA A 250 -10.66 -10.18 7.67
N ALA A 251 -9.79 -9.91 6.69
CA ALA A 251 -8.90 -8.75 6.73
C ALA A 251 -9.68 -7.42 6.68
N THR A 252 -10.75 -7.35 5.89
CA THR A 252 -11.63 -6.18 5.83
C THR A 252 -12.30 -5.91 7.19
N ARG A 253 -12.83 -6.94 7.84
CA ARG A 253 -13.43 -6.84 9.19
C ARG A 253 -12.40 -6.39 10.21
N ARG A 254 -11.19 -6.97 10.19
CA ARG A 254 -10.13 -6.56 11.11
C ARG A 254 -9.73 -5.11 10.92
N GLY A 255 -9.68 -4.62 9.68
CA GLY A 255 -9.46 -3.19 9.39
C GLY A 255 -10.52 -2.28 10.02
N THR A 256 -11.78 -2.72 10.05
CA THR A 256 -12.88 -1.98 10.70
C THR A 256 -12.75 -1.97 12.23
N GLU A 257 -12.35 -3.09 12.83
CA GLU A 257 -12.10 -3.18 14.28
C GLU A 257 -10.97 -2.25 14.73
N LEU A 258 -9.83 -2.29 14.01
CA LEU A 258 -8.69 -1.40 14.28
C LEU A 258 -9.05 0.09 14.20
N GLY A 259 -10.03 0.44 13.35
CA GLY A 259 -10.52 1.81 13.24
C GLY A 259 -11.30 2.25 14.48
N LYS A 260 -12.10 1.37 15.07
CA LYS A 260 -12.87 1.66 16.31
C LYS A 260 -11.95 1.92 17.49
N ASP A 261 -10.87 1.14 17.62
CA ASP A 261 -9.87 1.29 18.69
C ASP A 261 -9.15 2.67 18.66
N GLN A 262 -9.31 3.46 17.59
CA GLN A 262 -8.70 4.77 17.42
C GLN A 262 -9.69 5.95 17.54
N GLU A 263 -10.98 5.66 17.68
CA GLU A 263 -12.03 6.69 17.83
C GLU A 263 -12.20 7.16 19.30
N ASP A 264 -11.79 6.33 20.26
CA ASP A 264 -11.74 6.61 21.69
C ASP A 264 -10.42 7.33 22.06
#